data_3d5858618a078579c4bb20003d1062a4
#
_entry.id   3d5858618a078579c4bb20003d1062a4
#
_cell.length_a   1.000
_cell.length_b   1.000
_cell.length_c   1.000
_cell.angle_alpha   90.00
_cell.angle_beta   90.00
_cell.angle_gamma   90.00
#
_symmetry.space_group_name_H-M   'P 1'
#
loop_
_entity.id
_entity.type
_entity.pdbx_description
1 polymer ?
#
loop_
_entity_poly.entity_id
_entity_poly.type
_entity_poly.pdbx_seq_one_letter_code
_entity_poly.pdbx_strand_id
1 'polypeptide(L)'
;ETVGADSLLQRVLFQLTPFNRDIIIVTAGSKSLPQLDGYQGARVVTDIYPGKGVLGGIYTGLAESSSSYNLVVAGDMPFLNQALLRYMVGLSAGFDLVVPRLGDMVEPLHAVYARNCLAHIKRLLERGVLEVRALFELVKVRYVEASEIDRFDPGHLSFFNVNTEADLERARQIAMRYVKR
;
A
#
# COMPACT_ATOMS: atom_id res chain seq x y z
N GLU A 1 -6.44 -12.79 10.14
CA GLU A 1 -5.18 -13.40 10.59
C GLU A 1 -4.43 -12.43 11.48
N THR A 2 -3.78 -12.92 12.54
CA THR A 2 -3.14 -12.09 13.57
C THR A 2 -1.63 -12.35 13.66
N VAL A 3 -0.87 -11.28 13.93
CA VAL A 3 0.56 -11.30 14.26
C VAL A 3 0.73 -10.66 15.64
N GLY A 4 0.95 -11.48 16.66
CA GLY A 4 0.82 -11.06 18.06
C GLY A 4 -0.65 -10.82 18.44
N ALA A 5 -0.95 -9.71 19.10
CA ALA A 5 -2.32 -9.34 19.50
C ALA A 5 -3.13 -8.71 18.36
N ASP A 6 -2.48 -8.18 17.31
CA ASP A 6 -3.11 -7.39 16.26
C ASP A 6 -3.33 -8.20 14.99
N SER A 7 -4.41 -7.92 14.27
CA SER A 7 -4.58 -8.41 12.90
C SER A 7 -3.57 -7.73 11.95
N LEU A 8 -3.30 -8.35 10.79
CA LEU A 8 -2.44 -7.76 9.76
C LEU A 8 -2.91 -6.34 9.41
N LEU A 9 -4.20 -6.18 9.18
CA LEU A 9 -4.79 -4.88 8.85
C LEU A 9 -4.61 -3.85 9.98
N GLN A 10 -4.81 -4.25 11.24
CA GLN A 10 -4.59 -3.35 12.39
C GLN A 10 -3.13 -2.87 12.46
N ARG A 11 -2.18 -3.74 12.19
CA ARG A 11 -0.76 -3.36 12.15
C ARG A 11 -0.47 -2.35 11.04
N VAL A 12 -1.02 -2.56 9.84
CA VAL A 12 -0.91 -1.60 8.72
C VAL A 12 -1.52 -0.26 9.11
N LEU A 13 -2.74 -0.25 9.64
CA LEU A 13 -3.43 0.97 10.06
C LEU A 13 -2.65 1.73 11.13
N PHE A 14 -2.08 1.04 12.10
CA PHE A 14 -1.25 1.65 13.14
C PHE A 14 -0.05 2.39 12.53
N GLN A 15 0.60 1.82 11.51
CA GLN A 15 1.72 2.48 10.83
C GLN A 15 1.27 3.68 9.99
N LEU A 16 0.03 3.71 9.50
CA LEU A 16 -0.50 4.80 8.69
C LEU A 16 -1.08 5.96 9.50
N THR A 17 -1.49 5.74 10.74
CA THR A 17 -2.11 6.74 11.62
C THR A 17 -1.35 8.08 11.68
N PRO A 18 0.01 8.12 11.70
CA PRO A 18 0.75 9.38 11.76
C PRO A 18 0.73 10.21 10.47
N PHE A 19 0.23 9.65 9.35
CA PHE A 19 0.25 10.33 8.04
C PHE A 19 -1.01 11.12 7.78
N ASN A 20 -2.18 10.55 8.06
CA ASN A 20 -3.45 11.20 7.81
C ASN A 20 -4.56 10.53 8.64
N ARG A 21 -5.67 11.28 8.80
CA ARG A 21 -6.91 10.78 9.38
C ARG A 21 -7.89 10.24 8.32
N ASP A 22 -7.66 10.49 7.04
CA ASP A 22 -8.49 9.98 5.94
C ASP A 22 -7.87 8.70 5.36
N ILE A 23 -8.13 7.57 6.03
CA ILE A 23 -7.70 6.25 5.58
C ILE A 23 -8.87 5.58 4.86
N ILE A 24 -8.62 5.14 3.62
CA ILE A 24 -9.60 4.44 2.80
C ILE A 24 -9.18 2.98 2.68
N ILE A 25 -10.06 2.08 3.12
CA ILE A 25 -9.87 0.64 2.99
C ILE A 25 -10.74 0.16 1.82
N VAL A 26 -10.10 -0.28 0.75
CA VAL A 26 -10.80 -0.82 -0.42
C VAL A 26 -10.93 -2.33 -0.29
N THR A 27 -12.15 -2.85 -0.44
CA THR A 27 -12.45 -4.28 -0.35
C THR A 27 -13.14 -4.79 -1.61
N ALA A 28 -12.87 -6.05 -1.98
CA ALA A 28 -13.51 -6.70 -3.15
C ALA A 28 -14.98 -7.09 -2.93
N GLY A 29 -15.60 -6.71 -1.82
CA GLY A 29 -17.00 -7.04 -1.50
C GLY A 29 -17.27 -7.11 0.00
N SER A 30 -18.43 -7.63 0.40
CA SER A 30 -18.96 -7.65 1.77
C SER A 30 -18.25 -8.62 2.75
N LYS A 31 -16.96 -8.84 2.61
CA LYS A 31 -16.22 -9.57 3.66
C LYS A 31 -16.25 -8.72 4.92
N SER A 32 -16.68 -9.33 6.01
CA SER A 32 -16.57 -8.73 7.34
C SER A 32 -15.09 -8.41 7.60
N LEU A 33 -14.78 -7.11 7.61
CA LEU A 33 -13.48 -6.67 8.09
C LEU A 33 -13.40 -6.93 9.60
N PRO A 34 -12.20 -7.21 10.14
CA PRO A 34 -12.02 -7.24 11.59
C PRO A 34 -12.53 -5.92 12.17
N GLN A 35 -13.09 -5.98 13.39
CA GLN A 35 -13.48 -4.76 14.09
C GLN A 35 -12.32 -3.77 14.08
N LEU A 36 -12.58 -2.59 13.51
CA LEU A 36 -11.59 -1.51 13.41
C LEU A 36 -11.69 -0.59 14.64
N ASP A 37 -11.96 -1.18 15.80
CA ASP A 37 -12.07 -0.46 17.07
C ASP A 37 -10.79 0.32 17.35
N GLY A 38 -10.94 1.62 17.52
CA GLY A 38 -9.82 2.54 17.76
C GLY A 38 -9.28 3.27 16.52
N TYR A 39 -9.69 2.92 15.31
CA TYR A 39 -9.28 3.63 14.09
C TYR A 39 -10.34 4.62 13.62
N GLN A 40 -10.53 5.69 14.41
CA GLN A 40 -11.42 6.79 14.02
C GLN A 40 -10.85 7.50 12.78
N GLY A 41 -11.66 7.53 11.72
CA GLY A 41 -11.27 8.16 10.45
C GLY A 41 -10.93 7.17 9.31
N ALA A 42 -10.88 5.85 9.58
CA ALA A 42 -10.83 4.87 8.51
C ALA A 42 -12.26 4.60 7.98
N ARG A 43 -12.41 4.68 6.66
CA ARG A 43 -13.67 4.32 5.97
C ARG A 43 -13.45 3.17 5.01
N VAL A 44 -14.44 2.29 4.93
CA VAL A 44 -14.42 1.13 4.07
C VAL A 44 -15.24 1.42 2.83
N VAL A 45 -14.67 1.12 1.66
CA VAL A 45 -15.33 1.26 0.37
C VAL A 45 -15.24 -0.04 -0.41
N THR A 46 -16.28 -0.34 -1.18
CA THR A 46 -16.28 -1.49 -2.07
C THR A 46 -15.57 -1.14 -3.37
N ASP A 47 -14.76 -2.06 -3.88
CA ASP A 47 -14.08 -1.88 -5.16
C ASP A 47 -15.10 -1.62 -6.29
N ILE A 48 -14.92 -0.51 -6.99
CA ILE A 48 -15.77 -0.09 -8.13
C ILE A 48 -15.57 -1.04 -9.32
N TYR A 49 -14.39 -1.66 -9.43
CA TYR A 49 -14.04 -2.59 -10.49
C TYR A 49 -13.76 -4.00 -9.95
N PRO A 50 -14.77 -4.68 -9.37
CA PRO A 50 -14.56 -6.00 -8.76
C PRO A 50 -14.00 -7.00 -9.79
N GLY A 51 -13.02 -7.78 -9.36
CA GLY A 51 -12.34 -8.75 -10.21
C GLY A 51 -11.31 -8.18 -11.18
N LYS A 52 -11.01 -6.88 -11.13
CA LYS A 52 -9.96 -6.23 -11.92
C LYS A 52 -8.61 -6.15 -11.19
N GLY A 53 -8.43 -6.94 -10.14
CA GLY A 53 -7.17 -7.08 -9.43
C GLY A 53 -6.69 -5.79 -8.76
N VAL A 54 -5.38 -5.68 -8.60
CA VAL A 54 -4.72 -4.56 -7.90
C VAL A 54 -5.07 -3.20 -8.51
N LEU A 55 -5.13 -3.13 -9.84
CA LEU A 55 -5.37 -1.86 -10.55
C LEU A 55 -6.79 -1.31 -10.28
N GLY A 56 -7.81 -2.20 -10.13
CA GLY A 56 -9.16 -1.84 -9.73
C GLY A 56 -9.20 -1.23 -8.34
N GLY A 57 -8.54 -1.87 -7.38
CA GLY A 57 -8.42 -1.37 -6.00
C GLY A 57 -7.72 -0.02 -5.91
N ILE A 58 -6.61 0.18 -6.63
CA ILE A 58 -5.93 1.48 -6.71
C ILE A 58 -6.86 2.54 -7.28
N TYR A 59 -7.54 2.24 -8.39
CA TYR A 59 -8.50 3.18 -8.98
C TYR A 59 -9.56 3.62 -7.97
N THR A 60 -10.16 2.66 -7.28
CA THR A 60 -11.21 2.92 -6.29
C THR A 60 -10.70 3.79 -5.16
N GLY A 61 -9.53 3.48 -4.59
CA GLY A 61 -8.93 4.28 -3.54
C GLY A 61 -8.67 5.73 -3.96
N LEU A 62 -8.12 5.93 -5.16
CA LEU A 62 -7.87 7.27 -5.72
C LEU A 62 -9.16 8.03 -6.05
N ALA A 63 -10.21 7.36 -6.54
CA ALA A 63 -11.49 7.97 -6.86
C ALA A 63 -12.22 8.47 -5.60
N GLU A 64 -12.15 7.69 -4.53
CA GLU A 64 -12.73 7.99 -3.24
C GLU A 64 -11.96 9.04 -2.43
N SER A 65 -10.70 9.27 -2.75
CA SER A 65 -9.86 10.25 -2.07
C SER A 65 -10.08 11.67 -2.62
N SER A 66 -10.01 12.65 -1.72
CA SER A 66 -9.96 14.09 -2.09
C SER A 66 -8.52 14.61 -2.22
N SER A 67 -7.52 13.82 -1.83
CA SER A 67 -6.11 14.24 -1.80
C SER A 67 -5.48 14.27 -3.19
N SER A 68 -4.56 15.22 -3.42
CA SER A 68 -3.78 15.30 -4.67
C SER A 68 -2.79 14.15 -4.81
N TYR A 69 -2.24 13.67 -3.69
CA TYR A 69 -1.34 12.52 -3.60
C TYR A 69 -1.86 11.52 -2.58
N ASN A 70 -1.73 10.24 -2.88
CA ASN A 70 -2.28 9.15 -2.09
C ASN A 70 -1.22 8.09 -1.86
N LEU A 71 -0.93 7.81 -0.60
CA LEU A 71 -0.11 6.67 -0.22
C LEU A 71 -0.97 5.41 -0.29
N VAL A 72 -0.59 4.47 -1.13
CA VAL A 72 -1.28 3.19 -1.34
C VAL A 72 -0.40 2.08 -0.80
N VAL A 73 -0.94 1.27 0.10
CA VAL A 73 -0.25 0.12 0.70
C VAL A 73 -1.17 -1.10 0.72
N ALA A 74 -0.58 -2.28 0.66
CA ALA A 74 -1.32 -3.53 0.80
C ALA A 74 -1.70 -3.80 2.27
N GLY A 75 -2.85 -4.41 2.50
CA GLY A 75 -3.34 -4.76 3.83
C GLY A 75 -2.65 -5.97 4.48
N ASP A 76 -1.79 -6.65 3.75
CA ASP A 76 -1.02 -7.83 4.15
C ASP A 76 0.48 -7.56 4.36
N MET A 77 0.89 -6.27 4.43
CA MET A 77 2.25 -5.80 4.71
C MET A 77 2.38 -5.32 6.17
N PRO A 78 2.57 -6.19 7.16
CA PRO A 78 2.47 -5.83 8.59
C PRO A 78 3.66 -5.03 9.14
N PHE A 79 4.75 -4.85 8.36
CA PHE A 79 5.99 -4.23 8.82
C PHE A 79 6.36 -2.95 8.09
N LEU A 80 5.36 -2.14 7.70
CA LEU A 80 5.59 -0.86 7.04
C LEU A 80 6.55 0.02 7.84
N ASN A 81 7.56 0.60 7.17
CA ASN A 81 8.49 1.54 7.77
C ASN A 81 8.02 2.98 7.57
N GLN A 82 7.62 3.64 8.65
CA GLN A 82 7.10 5.01 8.61
C GLN A 82 8.11 6.02 8.05
N ALA A 83 9.40 5.85 8.31
CA ALA A 83 10.42 6.77 7.81
C ALA A 83 10.58 6.65 6.29
N LEU A 84 10.56 5.43 5.75
CA LEU A 84 10.55 5.19 4.32
C LEU A 84 9.28 5.77 3.66
N LEU A 85 8.11 5.53 4.24
CA LEU A 85 6.85 6.08 3.72
C LEU A 85 6.87 7.61 3.70
N ARG A 86 7.36 8.27 4.77
CA ARG A 86 7.52 9.74 4.80
C ARG A 86 8.47 10.23 3.74
N TYR A 87 9.59 9.55 3.54
CA TYR A 87 10.55 9.86 2.50
C TYR A 87 9.90 9.82 1.12
N MET A 88 9.15 8.74 0.82
CA MET A 88 8.45 8.58 -0.46
C MET A 88 7.39 9.66 -0.69
N VAL A 89 6.60 10.00 0.33
CA VAL A 89 5.63 11.10 0.26
C VAL A 89 6.34 12.42 -0.02
N GLY A 90 7.50 12.67 0.60
CA GLY A 90 8.32 13.87 0.35
C GLY A 90 8.84 14.00 -1.09
N LEU A 91 8.96 12.88 -1.81
CA LEU A 91 9.41 12.84 -3.21
C LEU A 91 8.27 13.05 -4.23
N SER A 92 7.01 13.10 -3.80
CA SER A 92 5.85 13.07 -4.71
C SER A 92 5.70 14.33 -5.57
N ALA A 93 6.20 15.47 -5.11
CA ALA A 93 6.05 16.72 -5.84
C ALA A 93 6.67 16.65 -7.25
N GLY A 94 5.82 16.88 -8.26
CA GLY A 94 6.24 16.87 -9.67
C GLY A 94 6.35 15.49 -10.32
N PHE A 95 5.91 14.43 -9.63
CA PHE A 95 5.77 13.08 -10.16
C PHE A 95 4.33 12.61 -10.04
N ASP A 96 3.92 11.71 -10.94
CA ASP A 96 2.59 11.10 -10.91
C ASP A 96 2.59 9.83 -10.06
N LEU A 97 3.73 9.16 -9.99
CA LEU A 97 3.93 7.92 -9.23
C LEU A 97 5.32 7.92 -8.58
N VAL A 98 5.37 7.64 -7.28
CA VAL A 98 6.62 7.33 -6.56
C VAL A 98 6.53 5.87 -6.10
N VAL A 99 7.42 5.02 -6.59
CA VAL A 99 7.37 3.57 -6.37
C VAL A 99 8.74 3.01 -6.02
N PRO A 100 8.85 2.12 -5.01
CA PRO A 100 10.11 1.47 -4.68
C PRO A 100 10.51 0.45 -5.74
N ARG A 101 11.82 0.35 -5.97
CA ARG A 101 12.42 -0.60 -6.89
C ARG A 101 13.60 -1.32 -6.24
N LEU A 102 13.51 -2.63 -6.15
CA LEU A 102 14.54 -3.54 -5.63
C LEU A 102 15.01 -4.45 -6.79
N GLY A 103 16.09 -4.07 -7.47
CA GLY A 103 16.49 -4.71 -8.73
C GLY A 103 15.40 -4.54 -9.79
N ASP A 104 14.88 -5.66 -10.32
CA ASP A 104 13.79 -5.66 -11.32
C ASP A 104 12.38 -5.65 -10.68
N MET A 105 12.31 -5.81 -9.36
CA MET A 105 11.04 -5.77 -8.63
C MET A 105 10.63 -4.33 -8.32
N VAL A 106 9.38 -4.01 -8.64
CA VAL A 106 8.70 -2.79 -8.18
C VAL A 106 7.51 -3.17 -7.31
N GLU A 107 7.21 -2.37 -6.28
CA GLU A 107 6.10 -2.67 -5.37
C GLU A 107 5.01 -1.60 -5.49
N PRO A 108 4.02 -1.81 -6.36
CA PRO A 108 2.97 -0.85 -6.62
C PRO A 108 1.98 -0.68 -5.45
N LEU A 109 1.93 -1.62 -4.53
CA LEU A 109 1.16 -1.54 -3.28
C LEU A 109 2.01 -1.11 -2.08
N HIS A 110 3.05 -0.32 -2.34
CA HIS A 110 3.84 0.42 -1.37
C HIS A 110 4.30 1.72 -2.04
N ALA A 111 3.36 2.50 -2.59
CA ALA A 111 3.67 3.58 -3.52
C ALA A 111 2.81 4.82 -3.29
N VAL A 112 3.25 5.97 -3.79
CA VAL A 112 2.49 7.22 -3.75
C VAL A 112 2.00 7.55 -5.15
N TYR A 113 0.69 7.65 -5.31
CA TYR A 113 0.01 7.97 -6.56
C TYR A 113 -0.55 9.38 -6.53
N ALA A 114 -0.27 10.15 -7.56
CA ALA A 114 -0.99 11.40 -7.81
C ALA A 114 -2.40 11.11 -8.34
N ARG A 115 -3.35 11.98 -8.02
CA ARG A 115 -4.76 11.84 -8.42
C ARG A 115 -4.95 11.82 -9.95
N ASN A 116 -4.06 12.45 -10.71
CA ASN A 116 -4.11 12.44 -12.18
C ASN A 116 -3.91 11.03 -12.79
N CYS A 117 -3.35 10.06 -12.05
CA CYS A 117 -3.29 8.66 -12.46
C CYS A 117 -4.67 8.06 -12.75
N LEU A 118 -5.76 8.59 -12.15
CA LEU A 118 -7.13 8.08 -12.35
C LEU A 118 -7.51 7.94 -13.82
N ALA A 119 -7.25 8.96 -14.63
CA ALA A 119 -7.63 8.93 -16.05
C ALA A 119 -6.90 7.85 -16.84
N HIS A 120 -5.62 7.61 -16.49
CA HIS A 120 -4.80 6.58 -17.12
C HIS A 120 -5.23 5.19 -16.67
N ILE A 121 -5.44 4.99 -15.37
CA ILE A 121 -5.91 3.71 -14.81
C ILE A 121 -7.28 3.33 -15.41
N LYS A 122 -8.21 4.28 -15.49
CA LYS A 122 -9.52 4.03 -16.08
C LYS A 122 -9.41 3.50 -17.52
N ARG A 123 -8.58 4.14 -18.35
CA ARG A 123 -8.36 3.68 -19.74
C ARG A 123 -7.76 2.28 -19.82
N LEU A 124 -6.84 1.93 -18.91
CA LEU A 124 -6.27 0.58 -18.83
C LEU A 124 -7.35 -0.44 -18.48
N LEU A 125 -8.15 -0.18 -17.43
CA LEU A 125 -9.25 -1.04 -17.01
C LEU A 125 -10.31 -1.26 -18.09
N GLU A 126 -10.69 -0.19 -18.82
CA GLU A 126 -11.63 -0.23 -19.93
C GLU A 126 -11.10 -1.07 -21.12
N ARG A 127 -9.79 -1.12 -21.31
CA ARG A 127 -9.12 -1.97 -22.32
C ARG A 127 -8.85 -3.39 -21.83
N GLY A 128 -9.17 -3.72 -20.60
CA GLY A 128 -8.90 -5.02 -20.00
C GLY A 128 -7.42 -5.24 -19.63
N VAL A 129 -6.61 -4.19 -19.59
CA VAL A 129 -5.22 -4.26 -19.14
C VAL A 129 -5.20 -4.13 -17.62
N LEU A 130 -4.82 -5.19 -16.93
CA LEU A 130 -4.87 -5.29 -15.46
C LEU A 130 -3.50 -5.17 -14.79
N GLU A 131 -2.45 -5.16 -15.56
CA GLU A 131 -1.07 -5.07 -15.10
C GLU A 131 -0.75 -3.62 -14.66
N VAL A 132 -0.43 -3.43 -13.39
CA VAL A 132 -0.09 -2.09 -12.87
C VAL A 132 1.12 -1.49 -13.57
N ARG A 133 2.07 -2.31 -14.02
CA ARG A 133 3.25 -1.85 -14.77
C ARG A 133 2.92 -1.10 -16.06
N ALA A 134 1.78 -1.40 -16.69
CA ALA A 134 1.32 -0.68 -17.87
C ALA A 134 1.03 0.81 -17.59
N LEU A 135 0.71 1.16 -16.34
CA LEU A 135 0.56 2.56 -15.94
C LEU A 135 1.89 3.30 -15.97
N PHE A 136 3.00 2.63 -15.68
CA PHE A 136 4.32 3.28 -15.57
C PHE A 136 4.81 3.87 -16.88
N GLU A 137 4.35 3.33 -18.02
CA GLU A 137 4.63 3.86 -19.36
C GLU A 137 3.81 5.12 -19.70
N LEU A 138 2.78 5.42 -18.92
CA LEU A 138 1.81 6.49 -19.20
C LEU A 138 1.94 7.69 -18.28
N VAL A 139 2.79 7.60 -17.24
CA VAL A 139 2.89 8.60 -16.18
C VAL A 139 4.35 8.90 -15.84
N LYS A 140 4.59 10.03 -15.17
CA LYS A 140 5.92 10.40 -14.72
C LYS A 140 6.28 9.68 -13.42
N VAL A 141 7.13 8.66 -13.53
CA VAL A 141 7.52 7.79 -12.42
C VAL A 141 8.84 8.26 -11.76
N ARG A 142 8.85 8.29 -10.42
CA ARG A 142 10.05 8.35 -9.58
C ARG A 142 10.27 6.98 -8.94
N TYR A 143 11.29 6.28 -9.36
CA TYR A 143 11.72 5.07 -8.69
C TYR A 143 12.54 5.42 -7.44
N VAL A 144 12.21 4.80 -6.30
CA VAL A 144 13.00 4.83 -5.08
C VAL A 144 13.88 3.60 -5.07
N GLU A 145 15.16 3.79 -5.27
CA GLU A 145 16.11 2.71 -5.51
C GLU A 145 16.50 2.00 -4.20
N ALA A 146 17.02 0.78 -4.32
CA ALA A 146 17.47 -0.02 -3.17
C ALA A 146 18.39 0.76 -2.22
N SER A 147 19.34 1.52 -2.75
CA SER A 147 20.28 2.33 -1.93
C SER A 147 19.60 3.45 -1.13
N GLU A 148 18.44 3.93 -1.58
CA GLU A 148 17.63 4.90 -0.86
C GLU A 148 16.80 4.19 0.23
N ILE A 149 16.24 3.02 -0.12
CA ILE A 149 15.45 2.17 0.77
C ILE A 149 16.28 1.69 1.96
N ASP A 150 17.50 1.22 1.70
CA ASP A 150 18.44 0.70 2.70
C ASP A 150 18.75 1.69 3.83
N ARG A 151 18.59 2.99 3.58
CA ARG A 151 18.78 4.05 4.60
C ARG A 151 17.71 4.00 5.70
N PHE A 152 16.55 3.43 5.43
CA PHE A 152 15.39 3.40 6.32
C PHE A 152 15.02 1.97 6.70
N ASP A 153 15.13 1.04 5.77
CA ASP A 153 14.69 -0.35 5.90
C ASP A 153 15.71 -1.31 5.26
N PRO A 154 16.91 -1.46 5.84
CA PRO A 154 17.97 -2.30 5.27
C PRO A 154 17.62 -3.80 5.25
N GLY A 155 16.59 -4.21 5.98
CA GLY A 155 16.05 -5.56 5.97
C GLY A 155 14.92 -5.77 4.99
N HIS A 156 14.48 -4.73 4.29
CA HIS A 156 13.36 -4.71 3.34
C HIS A 156 12.05 -5.29 3.91
N LEU A 157 11.86 -5.18 5.22
CA LEU A 157 10.69 -5.76 5.90
C LEU A 157 9.39 -5.06 5.52
N SER A 158 9.46 -3.80 5.09
CA SER A 158 8.28 -3.08 4.58
C SER A 158 7.61 -3.75 3.38
N PHE A 159 8.35 -4.60 2.65
CA PHE A 159 7.88 -5.32 1.46
C PHE A 159 7.52 -6.78 1.74
N PHE A 160 7.51 -7.17 3.02
CA PHE A 160 7.14 -8.51 3.41
C PHE A 160 5.61 -8.66 3.37
N ASN A 161 5.11 -9.50 2.45
CA ASN A 161 3.69 -9.83 2.31
C ASN A 161 3.38 -11.14 3.05
N VAL A 162 2.21 -11.21 3.68
CA VAL A 162 1.69 -12.42 4.32
C VAL A 162 0.60 -13.03 3.44
N ASN A 163 0.99 -13.98 2.59
CA ASN A 163 0.09 -14.65 1.64
C ASN A 163 -0.23 -16.10 2.04
N THR A 164 0.63 -16.73 2.85
CA THR A 164 0.54 -18.12 3.27
C THR A 164 0.63 -18.26 4.79
N GLU A 165 0.22 -19.41 5.34
CA GLU A 165 0.42 -19.70 6.76
C GLU A 165 1.90 -19.72 7.16
N ALA A 166 2.79 -20.14 6.26
CA ALA A 166 4.22 -20.07 6.47
C ALA A 166 4.73 -18.61 6.60
N ASP A 167 4.19 -17.69 5.77
CA ASP A 167 4.49 -16.27 5.88
C ASP A 167 3.97 -15.70 7.20
N LEU A 168 2.78 -16.12 7.62
CA LEU A 168 2.17 -15.70 8.88
C LEU A 168 3.03 -16.11 10.07
N GLU A 169 3.49 -17.35 10.09
CA GLU A 169 4.39 -17.85 11.16
C GLU A 169 5.72 -17.08 11.15
N ARG A 170 6.29 -16.83 9.99
CA ARG A 170 7.48 -16.00 9.85
C ARG A 170 7.25 -14.57 10.32
N ALA A 171 6.09 -13.99 10.04
CA ALA A 171 5.71 -12.66 10.54
C ALA A 171 5.65 -12.64 12.08
N ARG A 172 5.08 -13.67 12.70
CA ARG A 172 5.05 -13.82 14.16
C ARG A 172 6.45 -13.86 14.77
N GLN A 173 7.36 -14.62 14.19
CA GLN A 173 8.76 -14.71 14.63
C GLN A 173 9.48 -13.37 14.51
N ILE A 174 9.28 -12.65 13.41
CA ILE A 174 9.82 -11.30 13.21
C ILE A 174 9.29 -10.37 14.29
N ALA A 175 7.96 -10.30 14.49
CA ALA A 175 7.34 -9.43 15.47
C ALA A 175 7.87 -9.66 16.91
N MET A 176 8.10 -10.91 17.31
CA MET A 176 8.67 -11.24 18.61
C MET A 176 10.07 -10.66 18.83
N ARG A 177 10.89 -10.53 17.77
CA ARG A 177 12.22 -9.93 17.84
C ARG A 177 12.18 -8.42 18.02
N TYR A 178 11.15 -7.75 17.50
CA TYR A 178 10.98 -6.29 17.64
C TYR A 178 10.41 -5.88 19.01
N VAL A 179 9.62 -6.72 19.66
CA VAL A 179 9.08 -6.45 21.01
C VAL A 179 10.17 -6.56 22.10
N LYS A 180 11.28 -7.25 21.82
CA LYS A 180 12.39 -7.46 22.80
C LYS A 180 13.49 -6.37 22.71
N ARG A 181 13.32 -5.34 21.91
CA ARG A 181 14.22 -4.18 21.81
C ARG A 181 13.52 -2.92 22.29
#